data_6282ed4a53f1b2ae8aa4e0aec7243004
#
_entry.id   6282ed4a53f1b2ae8aa4e0aec7243004
#
_cell.length_a   1.000
_cell.length_b   1.000
_cell.length_c   1.000
_cell.angle_alpha   90.00
_cell.angle_beta   90.00
_cell.angle_gamma   90.00
#
_symmetry.space_group_name_H-M   'P 1'
#
loop_
_entity.id
_entity.type
_entity.pdbx_description
1 polymer ?
#
loop_
_entity_poly.entity_id
_entity_poly.type
_entity_poly.pdbx_seq_one_letter_code
_entity_poly.pdbx_strand_id
1 'polypeptide(L)'
;GGCAYQTMSYEHQLELKAGQVKKLLDGVIDSEAHPYDWEGIIGSPVTTAYRNKMEYSFGDEYKDGPLVLGLHKKNSMYDIVPVCNCVIVSEDYNRIVSYTMEFAREHGLSYHKKMQHVGLLRHLVLRQSKTNGGLLVNLVTSTDGLENLDLNAYVEGLLALSLDGTIIGILHTANDSLADAVVPEKVTLLYGRDYIEEEVLGLHFRISPFSFFQTNTKSAERLYSKARE
;
A
#
# COMPACT_ATOMS: atom_id res chain seq x y z
N GLY A 1 -3.74 12.01 -7.38
CA GLY A 1 -3.05 10.85 -6.88
C GLY A 1 -1.65 11.14 -6.41
N GLY A 2 -1.04 10.14 -5.76
CA GLY A 2 0.31 10.25 -5.22
C GLY A 2 1.44 10.15 -6.26
N CYS A 3 1.13 9.75 -7.50
CA CYS A 3 2.13 9.54 -8.56
C CYS A 3 2.44 10.86 -9.28
N ALA A 4 3.17 11.76 -8.62
CA ALA A 4 3.47 13.10 -9.13
C ALA A 4 4.24 13.11 -10.46
N TYR A 5 4.97 12.04 -10.78
CA TYR A 5 5.82 11.94 -11.96
C TYR A 5 5.27 10.99 -13.04
N GLN A 6 4.03 10.51 -12.90
CA GLN A 6 3.45 9.49 -13.77
C GLN A 6 3.42 9.87 -15.28
N THR A 7 3.37 11.16 -15.58
CA THR A 7 3.35 11.67 -16.96
C THR A 7 4.73 11.86 -17.60
N MET A 8 5.80 11.60 -16.84
CA MET A 8 7.18 11.72 -17.30
C MET A 8 7.73 10.34 -17.64
N SER A 9 8.64 10.27 -18.65
CA SER A 9 9.42 9.06 -18.88
C SER A 9 10.28 8.74 -17.66
N TYR A 10 10.67 7.48 -17.51
CA TYR A 10 11.46 7.08 -16.35
C TYR A 10 12.84 7.73 -16.32
N GLU A 11 13.46 7.92 -17.48
CA GLU A 11 14.73 8.63 -17.66
C GLU A 11 14.63 10.06 -17.14
N HIS A 12 13.61 10.83 -17.56
CA HIS A 12 13.36 12.18 -17.06
C HIS A 12 13.07 12.22 -15.56
N GLN A 13 12.39 11.18 -15.02
CA GLN A 13 12.21 11.08 -13.57
C GLN A 13 13.54 10.95 -12.82
N LEU A 14 14.48 10.16 -13.37
CA LEU A 14 15.82 9.99 -12.80
C LEU A 14 16.62 11.28 -12.89
N GLU A 15 16.66 11.93 -14.05
CA GLU A 15 17.33 13.21 -14.26
C GLU A 15 16.82 14.29 -13.29
N LEU A 16 15.50 14.43 -13.17
CA LEU A 16 14.89 15.39 -12.26
C LEU A 16 15.28 15.12 -10.81
N LYS A 17 15.19 13.87 -10.36
CA LYS A 17 15.54 13.51 -8.97
C LYS A 17 17.04 13.67 -8.71
N ALA A 18 17.90 13.28 -9.64
CA ALA A 18 19.34 13.49 -9.54
C ALA A 18 19.67 14.98 -9.42
N GLY A 19 19.07 15.82 -10.27
CA GLY A 19 19.28 17.27 -10.24
C GLY A 19 18.78 17.92 -8.95
N GLN A 20 17.63 17.46 -8.40
CA GLN A 20 17.12 17.95 -7.11
C GLN A 20 18.08 17.63 -5.96
N VAL A 21 18.56 16.39 -5.86
CA VAL A 21 19.49 15.97 -4.81
C VAL A 21 20.82 16.69 -4.95
N LYS A 22 21.38 16.74 -6.17
CA LYS A 22 22.63 17.46 -6.42
C LYS A 22 22.54 18.92 -6.03
N LYS A 23 21.45 19.61 -6.41
CA LYS A 23 21.23 21.02 -6.02
C LYS A 23 21.17 21.23 -4.51
N LEU A 24 20.59 20.29 -3.76
CA LEU A 24 20.54 20.34 -2.29
C LEU A 24 21.94 20.17 -1.69
N LEU A 25 22.73 19.23 -2.20
CA LEU A 25 24.11 19.00 -1.78
C LEU A 25 25.00 20.20 -2.09
N ASP A 26 24.96 20.71 -3.32
CA ASP A 26 25.70 21.90 -3.75
C ASP A 26 25.36 23.16 -2.94
N GLY A 27 24.13 23.22 -2.35
CA GLY A 27 23.70 24.33 -1.50
C GLY A 27 24.19 24.27 -0.05
N VAL A 28 24.70 23.12 0.41
CA VAL A 28 25.17 22.93 1.79
C VAL A 28 26.64 22.53 1.89
N ILE A 29 27.20 21.96 0.81
CA ILE A 29 28.61 21.55 0.74
C ILE A 29 29.37 22.64 0.01
N ASP A 30 30.38 23.22 0.66
CA ASP A 30 31.36 24.07 0.01
C ASP A 30 32.29 23.18 -0.84
N SER A 31 32.00 23.09 -2.14
CA SER A 31 32.72 22.22 -3.06
C SER A 31 34.17 22.69 -3.32
N GLU A 32 34.53 23.96 -3.01
CA GLU A 32 35.93 24.44 -3.08
C GLU A 32 36.72 23.93 -1.87
N ALA A 33 36.13 23.98 -0.67
CA ALA A 33 36.78 23.49 0.54
C ALA A 33 36.63 21.97 0.73
N HIS A 34 35.55 21.37 0.27
CA HIS A 34 35.19 19.95 0.44
C HIS A 34 34.71 19.34 -0.88
N PRO A 35 35.60 19.09 -1.84
CA PRO A 35 35.26 18.50 -3.12
C PRO A 35 34.64 17.10 -2.91
N TYR A 36 33.59 16.77 -3.65
CA TYR A 36 32.94 15.46 -3.62
C TYR A 36 32.67 14.96 -5.05
N ASP A 37 32.67 13.64 -5.22
CA ASP A 37 32.32 12.99 -6.47
C ASP A 37 30.84 12.69 -6.53
N TRP A 38 30.18 13.20 -7.58
CA TRP A 38 28.79 12.89 -7.86
C TRP A 38 28.67 11.64 -8.74
N GLU A 39 28.35 10.49 -8.15
CA GLU A 39 28.22 9.21 -8.87
C GLU A 39 26.90 9.07 -9.66
N GLY A 40 26.00 10.07 -9.56
CA GLY A 40 24.73 10.04 -10.26
C GLY A 40 23.61 9.38 -9.45
N ILE A 41 22.66 8.74 -10.14
CA ILE A 41 21.48 8.10 -9.55
C ILE A 41 21.37 6.64 -10.03
N ILE A 42 21.08 5.74 -9.11
CA ILE A 42 20.82 4.34 -9.42
C ILE A 42 19.31 4.17 -9.62
N GLY A 43 18.91 3.80 -10.82
CA GLY A 43 17.51 3.57 -11.17
C GLY A 43 16.93 2.29 -10.56
N SER A 44 15.60 2.23 -10.42
CA SER A 44 14.90 0.99 -10.09
C SER A 44 14.99 -0.01 -11.23
N PRO A 45 15.23 -1.30 -10.97
CA PRO A 45 15.23 -2.32 -12.01
C PRO A 45 13.82 -2.61 -12.56
N VAL A 46 12.77 -2.22 -11.82
CA VAL A 46 11.37 -2.41 -12.19
C VAL A 46 10.62 -1.11 -11.96
N THR A 47 9.89 -0.65 -12.97
CA THR A 47 9.20 0.66 -12.96
C THR A 47 7.69 0.54 -12.77
N THR A 48 7.11 -0.65 -12.97
CA THR A 48 5.69 -0.97 -12.78
C THR A 48 5.55 -2.19 -11.88
N ALA A 49 4.40 -2.39 -11.25
CA ALA A 49 4.08 -3.52 -10.37
C ALA A 49 5.14 -3.82 -9.28
N TYR A 50 5.97 -2.82 -8.94
CA TYR A 50 7.08 -2.99 -8.00
C TYR A 50 6.66 -2.96 -6.53
N ARG A 51 5.53 -2.33 -6.24
CA ARG A 51 5.11 -2.06 -4.87
C ARG A 51 4.55 -3.32 -4.20
N ASN A 52 5.11 -3.66 -3.04
CA ASN A 52 4.77 -4.87 -2.29
C ASN A 52 3.82 -4.63 -1.11
N LYS A 53 3.52 -3.38 -0.76
CA LYS A 53 2.51 -3.00 0.25
C LYS A 53 1.70 -1.82 -0.26
N MET A 54 0.37 -1.91 -0.12
CA MET A 54 -0.53 -0.79 -0.30
C MET A 54 -1.56 -0.76 0.81
N GLU A 55 -1.91 0.43 1.23
CA GLU A 55 -2.96 0.71 2.19
C GLU A 55 -3.97 1.62 1.51
N TYR A 56 -5.16 1.09 1.30
CA TYR A 56 -6.28 1.81 0.73
C TYR A 56 -7.22 2.25 1.84
N SER A 57 -7.85 3.41 1.69
CA SER A 57 -8.83 3.93 2.62
C SER A 57 -10.23 3.86 2.02
N PHE A 58 -11.21 3.50 2.85
CA PHE A 58 -12.62 3.68 2.53
C PHE A 58 -13.03 5.12 2.83
N GLY A 59 -13.93 5.66 2.02
CA GLY A 59 -14.42 7.01 2.20
C GLY A 59 -15.34 7.42 1.08
N ASP A 60 -15.37 8.73 0.81
CA ASP A 60 -16.06 9.34 -0.33
C ASP A 60 -15.11 10.22 -1.14
N GLU A 61 -15.42 10.43 -2.41
CA GLU A 61 -14.63 11.29 -3.30
C GLU A 61 -14.93 12.78 -3.06
N TYR A 62 -16.10 13.06 -2.56
CA TYR A 62 -16.60 14.38 -2.16
C TYR A 62 -17.62 14.18 -1.03
N LYS A 63 -17.78 15.19 -0.20
CA LYS A 63 -18.64 15.13 0.99
C LYS A 63 -20.02 14.55 0.66
N ASP A 64 -20.41 13.52 1.43
CA ASP A 64 -21.66 12.77 1.29
C ASP A 64 -21.83 12.08 -0.09
N GLY A 65 -20.71 11.83 -0.77
CA GLY A 65 -20.65 11.04 -2.00
C GLY A 65 -20.81 9.54 -1.78
N PRO A 66 -20.82 8.74 -2.86
CA PRO A 66 -20.90 7.29 -2.75
C PRO A 66 -19.65 6.71 -2.09
N LEU A 67 -19.82 5.54 -1.47
CA LEU A 67 -18.70 4.76 -0.94
C LEU A 67 -17.67 4.46 -2.03
N VAL A 68 -16.41 4.77 -1.76
CA VAL A 68 -15.25 4.44 -2.59
C VAL A 68 -14.14 3.81 -1.75
N LEU A 69 -13.28 3.05 -2.42
CA LEU A 69 -12.04 2.50 -1.88
C LEU A 69 -10.87 3.01 -2.73
N GLY A 70 -9.88 3.62 -2.10
CA GLY A 70 -8.78 4.21 -2.86
C GLY A 70 -7.74 4.89 -2.00
N LEU A 71 -7.19 5.98 -2.51
CA LEU A 71 -6.11 6.72 -1.87
C LEU A 71 -6.55 8.16 -1.56
N HIS A 72 -5.99 8.74 -0.51
CA HIS A 72 -6.24 10.13 -0.18
C HIS A 72 -5.89 11.06 -1.35
N LYS A 73 -6.80 11.98 -1.64
CA LYS A 73 -6.59 13.04 -2.62
C LYS A 73 -5.49 13.98 -2.13
N LYS A 74 -4.59 14.36 -3.04
CA LYS A 74 -3.55 15.34 -2.71
C LYS A 74 -4.18 16.65 -2.21
N ASN A 75 -3.69 17.16 -1.09
CA ASN A 75 -4.16 18.38 -0.42
C ASN A 75 -5.61 18.28 0.15
N SER A 76 -6.16 17.08 0.29
CA SER A 76 -7.39 16.84 1.05
C SER A 76 -7.13 15.85 2.18
N MET A 77 -7.74 16.08 3.34
CA MET A 77 -7.69 15.17 4.49
C MET A 77 -8.81 14.13 4.46
N TYR A 78 -9.86 14.38 3.67
CA TYR A 78 -11.09 13.58 3.71
C TYR A 78 -11.36 12.86 2.41
N ASP A 79 -11.12 13.51 1.26
CA ASP A 79 -11.51 12.98 -0.03
C ASP A 79 -10.64 11.76 -0.41
N ILE A 80 -11.31 10.68 -0.81
CA ILE A 80 -10.67 9.46 -1.30
C ILE A 80 -10.86 9.37 -2.81
N VAL A 81 -9.77 9.27 -3.55
CA VAL A 81 -9.79 9.02 -5.00
C VAL A 81 -9.89 7.51 -5.22
N PRO A 82 -10.94 7.02 -5.90
CA PRO A 82 -11.06 5.60 -6.20
C PRO A 82 -9.88 5.12 -7.05
N VAL A 83 -9.34 3.95 -6.73
CA VAL A 83 -8.17 3.38 -7.40
C VAL A 83 -8.45 1.93 -7.74
N CYS A 84 -8.62 1.64 -9.04
CA CYS A 84 -8.83 0.28 -9.55
C CYS A 84 -7.84 -0.15 -10.64
N ASN A 85 -6.98 0.77 -11.10
CA ASN A 85 -6.01 0.53 -12.19
C ASN A 85 -4.63 1.09 -11.80
N CYS A 86 -4.14 0.76 -10.62
CA CYS A 86 -2.86 1.26 -10.14
C CYS A 86 -1.70 0.49 -10.78
N VAL A 87 -0.88 1.17 -11.57
CA VAL A 87 0.24 0.55 -12.31
C VAL A 87 1.47 0.22 -11.47
N ILE A 88 1.57 0.75 -10.24
CA ILE A 88 2.71 0.49 -9.37
C ILE A 88 2.56 -0.77 -8.51
N VAL A 89 1.34 -1.33 -8.43
CA VAL A 89 1.02 -2.61 -7.79
C VAL A 89 0.74 -3.68 -8.85
N SER A 90 0.73 -4.96 -8.46
CA SER A 90 0.30 -6.05 -9.36
C SER A 90 -1.20 -5.96 -9.65
N GLU A 91 -1.63 -6.60 -10.73
CA GLU A 91 -3.03 -6.65 -11.12
C GLU A 91 -3.90 -7.36 -10.06
N ASP A 92 -3.32 -8.27 -9.29
CA ASP A 92 -4.00 -8.92 -8.17
C ASP A 92 -4.53 -7.92 -7.14
N TYR A 93 -3.78 -6.83 -6.88
CA TYR A 93 -4.26 -5.77 -5.99
C TYR A 93 -5.49 -5.08 -6.56
N ASN A 94 -5.48 -4.77 -7.85
CA ASN A 94 -6.61 -4.13 -8.52
C ASN A 94 -7.86 -5.03 -8.45
N ARG A 95 -7.71 -6.35 -8.67
CA ARG A 95 -8.80 -7.33 -8.56
C ARG A 95 -9.33 -7.44 -7.13
N ILE A 96 -8.45 -7.50 -6.11
CA ILE A 96 -8.85 -7.55 -4.70
C ILE A 96 -9.56 -6.25 -4.27
N VAL A 97 -9.06 -5.08 -4.69
CA VAL A 97 -9.70 -3.79 -4.42
C VAL A 97 -11.09 -3.72 -5.04
N SER A 98 -11.22 -4.14 -6.31
CA SER A 98 -12.50 -4.15 -7.02
C SER A 98 -13.50 -5.08 -6.34
N TYR A 99 -13.10 -6.30 -6.00
CA TYR A 99 -13.94 -7.25 -5.27
C TYR A 99 -14.37 -6.69 -3.91
N THR A 100 -13.44 -6.16 -3.13
CA THR A 100 -13.73 -5.62 -1.79
C THR A 100 -14.72 -4.46 -1.87
N MET A 101 -14.59 -3.61 -2.91
CA MET A 101 -15.49 -2.49 -3.12
C MET A 101 -16.90 -2.95 -3.53
N GLU A 102 -16.99 -3.95 -4.42
CA GLU A 102 -18.25 -4.54 -4.86
C GLU A 102 -18.97 -5.22 -3.69
N PHE A 103 -18.26 -6.06 -2.93
CA PHE A 103 -18.76 -6.68 -1.72
C PHE A 103 -19.32 -5.66 -0.73
N ALA A 104 -18.59 -4.57 -0.47
CA ALA A 104 -19.03 -3.53 0.45
C ALA A 104 -20.32 -2.82 -0.03
N ARG A 105 -20.47 -2.61 -1.34
CA ARG A 105 -21.69 -2.00 -1.93
C ARG A 105 -22.89 -2.93 -1.88
N GLU A 106 -22.69 -4.19 -2.27
CA GLU A 106 -23.77 -5.20 -2.28
C GLU A 106 -24.35 -5.43 -0.89
N HIS A 107 -23.49 -5.37 0.15
CA HIS A 107 -23.92 -5.55 1.55
C HIS A 107 -24.30 -4.24 2.24
N GLY A 108 -24.29 -3.10 1.53
CA GLY A 108 -24.67 -1.81 2.08
C GLY A 108 -23.79 -1.36 3.26
N LEU A 109 -22.50 -1.77 3.27
CA LEU A 109 -21.58 -1.46 4.37
C LEU A 109 -21.22 0.03 4.36
N SER A 110 -21.20 0.66 5.53
CA SER A 110 -20.80 2.05 5.70
C SER A 110 -19.28 2.18 5.86
N TYR A 111 -18.70 3.31 5.44
CA TYR A 111 -17.32 3.65 5.80
C TYR A 111 -17.28 4.46 7.10
N HIS A 112 -16.15 4.38 7.80
CA HIS A 112 -15.91 5.11 9.05
C HIS A 112 -15.70 6.61 8.78
N LYS A 113 -16.64 7.44 9.24
CA LYS A 113 -16.59 8.90 9.14
C LYS A 113 -15.73 9.48 10.26
N LYS A 114 -14.52 9.92 9.93
CA LYS A 114 -13.49 10.38 10.88
C LYS A 114 -13.96 11.47 11.86
N MET A 115 -14.83 12.39 11.41
CA MET A 115 -15.30 13.49 12.25
C MET A 115 -16.45 13.11 13.19
N GLN A 116 -17.25 12.12 12.80
CA GLN A 116 -18.39 11.64 13.58
C GLN A 116 -18.05 10.38 14.39
N HIS A 117 -16.95 9.71 14.07
CA HIS A 117 -16.51 8.44 14.66
C HIS A 117 -17.55 7.33 14.55
N VAL A 118 -18.29 7.30 13.43
CA VAL A 118 -19.30 6.30 13.12
C VAL A 118 -19.08 5.63 11.78
N GLY A 119 -19.53 4.38 11.63
CA GLY A 119 -19.40 3.60 10.40
C GLY A 119 -18.30 2.55 10.49
N LEU A 120 -18.37 1.55 9.62
CA LEU A 120 -17.63 0.29 9.74
C LEU A 120 -16.28 0.29 9.07
N LEU A 121 -16.24 0.47 7.74
CA LEU A 121 -15.04 0.21 6.92
C LEU A 121 -14.01 1.32 7.06
N ARG A 122 -12.76 0.97 7.34
CA ARG A 122 -11.66 1.95 7.51
C ARG A 122 -10.60 1.81 6.42
N HIS A 123 -9.92 0.66 6.36
CA HIS A 123 -8.81 0.46 5.42
C HIS A 123 -8.79 -0.97 4.86
N LEU A 124 -8.17 -1.11 3.71
CA LEU A 124 -7.74 -2.38 3.14
C LEU A 124 -6.23 -2.35 2.99
N VAL A 125 -5.54 -3.22 3.70
CA VAL A 125 -4.07 -3.34 3.62
C VAL A 125 -3.72 -4.60 2.84
N LEU A 126 -2.99 -4.43 1.75
CA LEU A 126 -2.51 -5.53 0.91
C LEU A 126 -0.99 -5.61 0.95
N ARG A 127 -0.47 -6.83 1.06
CA ARG A 127 0.94 -7.13 0.87
C ARG A 127 1.11 -8.28 -0.11
N GLN A 128 2.17 -8.22 -0.89
CA GLN A 128 2.55 -9.30 -1.80
C GLN A 128 4.07 -9.54 -1.72
N SER A 129 4.44 -10.79 -1.52
CA SER A 129 5.83 -11.20 -1.70
C SER A 129 6.25 -11.07 -3.16
N LYS A 130 7.39 -10.44 -3.39
CA LYS A 130 8.01 -10.36 -4.72
C LYS A 130 8.89 -11.58 -5.01
N THR A 131 9.13 -12.42 -4.00
CA THR A 131 9.86 -13.68 -4.14
C THR A 131 8.97 -14.81 -4.62
N ASN A 132 7.77 -14.96 -4.03
CA ASN A 132 6.90 -16.13 -4.29
C ASN A 132 5.45 -15.79 -4.68
N GLY A 133 5.11 -14.50 -4.81
CA GLY A 133 3.77 -14.06 -5.21
C GLY A 133 2.68 -14.19 -4.12
N GLY A 134 3.04 -14.61 -2.89
CA GLY A 134 2.09 -14.78 -1.80
C GLY A 134 1.43 -13.46 -1.38
N LEU A 135 0.11 -13.45 -1.32
CA LEU A 135 -0.73 -12.29 -1.01
C LEU A 135 -1.27 -12.37 0.41
N LEU A 136 -1.16 -11.27 1.14
CA LEU A 136 -1.76 -11.08 2.46
C LEU A 136 -2.78 -9.95 2.37
N VAL A 137 -4.01 -10.25 2.76
CA VAL A 137 -5.14 -9.31 2.76
C VAL A 137 -5.54 -9.02 4.19
N ASN A 138 -5.63 -7.75 4.56
CA ASN A 138 -6.10 -7.34 5.88
C ASN A 138 -7.19 -6.27 5.73
N LEU A 139 -8.41 -6.63 6.09
CA LEU A 139 -9.55 -5.70 6.17
C LEU A 139 -9.55 -5.06 7.55
N VAL A 140 -9.52 -3.74 7.60
CA VAL A 140 -9.53 -2.95 8.83
C VAL A 140 -10.89 -2.26 8.96
N THR A 141 -11.56 -2.51 10.09
CA THR A 141 -12.87 -1.91 10.38
C THR A 141 -12.88 -1.26 11.76
N SER A 142 -13.86 -0.44 12.05
CA SER A 142 -14.26 -0.17 13.42
C SER A 142 -15.10 -1.35 13.96
N THR A 143 -15.51 -1.31 15.21
CA THR A 143 -16.50 -2.23 15.78
C THR A 143 -17.93 -1.77 15.53
N ASP A 144 -18.15 -0.52 15.13
CA ASP A 144 -19.46 0.05 14.83
C ASP A 144 -20.04 -0.53 13.53
N GLY A 145 -21.09 -1.31 13.64
CA GLY A 145 -21.75 -2.00 12.53
C GLY A 145 -21.08 -3.32 12.11
N LEU A 146 -20.15 -3.86 12.92
CA LEU A 146 -19.43 -5.11 12.61
C LEU A 146 -20.38 -6.32 12.47
N GLU A 147 -21.52 -6.30 13.13
CA GLU A 147 -22.57 -7.31 13.02
C GLU A 147 -23.20 -7.41 11.62
N ASN A 148 -23.03 -6.38 10.79
CA ASN A 148 -23.53 -6.35 9.40
C ASN A 148 -22.51 -6.91 8.40
N LEU A 149 -21.31 -7.25 8.85
CA LEU A 149 -20.22 -7.76 8.00
C LEU A 149 -20.12 -9.28 8.09
N ASP A 150 -20.51 -9.97 7.03
CA ASP A 150 -20.26 -11.40 6.90
C ASP A 150 -18.80 -11.65 6.46
N LEU A 151 -17.93 -11.85 7.46
CA LEU A 151 -16.50 -12.13 7.24
C LEU A 151 -16.29 -13.48 6.53
N ASN A 152 -17.19 -14.47 6.69
CA ASN A 152 -17.05 -15.76 6.03
C ASN A 152 -17.32 -15.61 4.52
N ALA A 153 -18.42 -14.94 4.16
CA ALA A 153 -18.75 -14.66 2.76
C ALA A 153 -17.64 -13.80 2.09
N TYR A 154 -17.10 -12.82 2.82
CA TYR A 154 -15.97 -12.00 2.33
C TYR A 154 -14.73 -12.84 2.02
N VAL A 155 -14.36 -13.77 2.92
CA VAL A 155 -13.21 -14.68 2.75
C VAL A 155 -13.44 -15.64 1.58
N GLU A 156 -14.62 -16.27 1.50
CA GLU A 156 -14.96 -17.19 0.41
C GLU A 156 -14.85 -16.52 -0.96
N GLY A 157 -15.37 -15.31 -1.10
CA GLY A 157 -15.30 -14.58 -2.34
C GLY A 157 -13.88 -14.12 -2.70
N LEU A 158 -13.04 -13.71 -1.72
CA LEU A 158 -11.62 -13.44 -1.96
C LEU A 158 -10.88 -14.67 -2.49
N LEU A 159 -11.13 -15.84 -1.90
CA LEU A 159 -10.49 -17.09 -2.29
C LEU A 159 -10.96 -17.60 -3.66
N ALA A 160 -12.14 -17.17 -4.11
CA ALA A 160 -12.67 -17.49 -5.43
C ALA A 160 -12.11 -16.63 -6.57
N LEU A 161 -11.36 -15.54 -6.24
CA LEU A 161 -10.78 -14.67 -7.26
C LEU A 161 -9.73 -15.39 -8.10
N SER A 162 -9.77 -15.15 -9.40
CA SER A 162 -8.69 -15.55 -10.31
C SER A 162 -7.54 -14.57 -10.19
N LEU A 163 -6.49 -14.93 -9.47
CA LEU A 163 -5.29 -14.13 -9.22
C LEU A 163 -4.07 -14.80 -9.83
N ASP A 164 -3.05 -14.01 -10.16
CA ASP A 164 -1.75 -14.52 -10.64
C ASP A 164 -0.91 -15.03 -9.47
N GLY A 165 -1.00 -14.38 -8.30
CA GLY A 165 -0.45 -14.85 -7.04
C GLY A 165 -1.42 -15.74 -6.26
N THR A 166 -1.03 -16.09 -5.03
CA THR A 166 -1.85 -16.92 -4.14
C THR A 166 -2.15 -16.17 -2.84
N ILE A 167 -3.41 -16.10 -2.44
CA ILE A 167 -3.77 -15.60 -1.11
C ILE A 167 -3.29 -16.62 -0.08
N ILE A 168 -2.30 -16.21 0.74
CA ILE A 168 -1.70 -17.04 1.78
C ILE A 168 -2.20 -16.69 3.17
N GLY A 169 -2.88 -15.55 3.30
CA GLY A 169 -3.48 -15.14 4.56
C GLY A 169 -4.50 -14.03 4.37
N ILE A 170 -5.57 -14.11 5.17
CA ILE A 170 -6.60 -13.09 5.27
C ILE A 170 -6.79 -12.77 6.74
N LEU A 171 -6.73 -11.49 7.08
CA LEU A 171 -6.90 -10.98 8.43
C LEU A 171 -8.06 -9.98 8.48
N HIS A 172 -8.64 -9.88 9.65
CA HIS A 172 -9.52 -8.79 10.05
C HIS A 172 -8.91 -8.07 11.24
N THR A 173 -8.81 -6.75 11.14
CA THR A 173 -8.31 -5.89 12.23
C THR A 173 -9.42 -4.96 12.67
N ALA A 174 -9.84 -5.08 13.94
CA ALA A 174 -10.66 -4.07 14.57
C ALA A 174 -9.78 -2.91 15.04
N ASN A 175 -10.21 -1.68 14.77
CA ASN A 175 -9.51 -0.45 15.11
C ASN A 175 -10.53 0.65 15.38
N ASP A 176 -10.72 0.98 16.65
CA ASP A 176 -11.63 2.05 17.11
C ASP A 176 -10.88 3.32 17.48
N SER A 177 -9.57 3.39 17.23
CA SER A 177 -8.77 4.57 17.52
C SER A 177 -9.30 5.81 16.78
N LEU A 178 -9.22 6.97 17.42
CA LEU A 178 -9.61 8.25 16.83
C LEU A 178 -8.67 8.66 15.68
N ALA A 179 -7.43 8.18 15.73
CA ALA A 179 -6.44 8.44 14.68
C ALA A 179 -6.79 7.68 13.39
N ASP A 180 -6.59 8.35 12.25
CA ASP A 180 -6.71 7.74 10.93
C ASP A 180 -5.43 6.97 10.57
N ALA A 181 -5.03 6.09 11.44
CA ALA A 181 -3.88 5.21 11.25
C ALA A 181 -4.30 3.76 11.45
N VAL A 182 -3.67 2.84 10.74
CA VAL A 182 -3.88 1.41 10.94
C VAL A 182 -3.18 0.99 12.23
N VAL A 183 -3.89 1.15 13.35
CA VAL A 183 -3.44 0.68 14.68
C VAL A 183 -4.10 -0.67 14.94
N PRO A 184 -3.33 -1.76 15.11
CA PRO A 184 -3.91 -3.08 15.36
C PRO A 184 -4.33 -3.21 16.84
N GLU A 185 -5.60 -2.89 17.14
CA GLU A 185 -6.16 -3.11 18.49
C GLU A 185 -6.51 -4.59 18.69
N LYS A 186 -7.20 -5.18 17.72
CA LYS A 186 -7.51 -6.61 17.71
C LYS A 186 -7.35 -7.18 16.31
N VAL A 187 -6.45 -8.13 16.16
CA VAL A 187 -6.19 -8.82 14.88
C VAL A 187 -6.72 -10.23 14.97
N THR A 188 -7.54 -10.61 14.01
CA THR A 188 -8.11 -11.96 13.86
C THR A 188 -7.62 -12.56 12.56
N LEU A 189 -7.00 -13.73 12.61
CA LEU A 189 -6.65 -14.50 11.43
C LEU A 189 -7.89 -15.24 10.95
N LEU A 190 -8.35 -14.93 9.73
CA LEU A 190 -9.52 -15.55 9.12
C LEU A 190 -9.15 -16.73 8.23
N TYR A 191 -7.98 -16.67 7.57
CA TYR A 191 -7.50 -17.72 6.68
C TYR A 191 -5.96 -17.75 6.65
N GLY A 192 -5.37 -18.93 6.58
CA GLY A 192 -3.96 -19.16 6.30
C GLY A 192 -3.02 -18.66 7.40
N ARG A 193 -2.11 -17.75 7.07
CA ARG A 193 -1.08 -17.22 7.97
C ARG A 193 -1.06 -15.68 7.97
N ASP A 194 -0.47 -15.09 9.00
CA ASP A 194 -0.45 -13.64 9.25
C ASP A 194 0.83 -12.93 8.76
N TYR A 195 1.61 -13.57 7.90
CA TYR A 195 2.84 -13.00 7.34
C TYR A 195 3.09 -13.45 5.90
N ILE A 196 3.80 -12.63 5.14
CA ILE A 196 4.45 -13.02 3.88
C ILE A 196 5.92 -13.39 4.15
N GLU A 197 6.50 -14.20 3.28
CA GLU A 197 7.93 -14.46 3.25
C GLU A 197 8.54 -13.72 2.06
N GLU A 198 9.61 -12.98 2.32
CA GLU A 198 10.34 -12.21 1.30
C GLU A 198 11.82 -12.51 1.41
N GLU A 199 12.51 -12.54 0.27
CA GLU A 199 13.95 -12.71 0.23
C GLU A 199 14.62 -11.45 -0.31
N VAL A 200 15.65 -10.96 0.38
CA VAL A 200 16.47 -9.82 -0.03
C VAL A 200 17.92 -10.16 0.17
N LEU A 201 18.72 -10.19 -0.89
CA LEU A 201 20.15 -10.50 -0.89
C LEU A 201 20.51 -11.81 -0.14
N GLY A 202 19.68 -12.84 -0.32
CA GLY A 202 19.84 -14.15 0.33
C GLY A 202 19.36 -14.22 1.78
N LEU A 203 18.83 -13.14 2.34
CA LEU A 203 18.23 -13.10 3.67
C LEU A 203 16.73 -13.29 3.58
N HIS A 204 16.17 -14.18 4.42
CA HIS A 204 14.75 -14.48 4.48
C HIS A 204 14.07 -13.69 5.60
N PHE A 205 12.95 -13.04 5.26
CA PHE A 205 12.17 -12.22 6.17
C PHE A 205 10.73 -12.71 6.26
N ARG A 206 10.19 -12.75 7.48
CA ARG A 206 8.75 -12.86 7.72
C ARG A 206 8.20 -11.47 8.00
N ILE A 207 7.23 -11.05 7.22
CA ILE A 207 6.72 -9.68 7.22
C ILE A 207 5.23 -9.71 7.50
N SER A 208 4.83 -9.18 8.67
CA SER A 208 3.42 -9.04 9.05
C SER A 208 2.74 -7.86 8.31
N PRO A 209 1.41 -7.71 8.33
CA PRO A 209 0.72 -6.57 7.72
C PRO A 209 1.22 -5.21 8.22
N PHE A 210 1.62 -5.13 9.48
CA PHE A 210 1.97 -3.88 10.16
C PHE A 210 3.48 -3.59 10.18
N SER A 211 4.32 -4.59 9.91
CA SER A 211 5.77 -4.41 9.91
C SER A 211 6.22 -3.39 8.86
N PHE A 212 7.21 -2.57 9.20
CA PHE A 212 7.91 -1.80 8.19
C PHE A 212 8.75 -2.74 7.30
N PHE A 213 8.68 -2.55 6.01
CA PHE A 213 9.56 -3.16 5.02
C PHE A 213 9.60 -2.27 3.79
N GLN A 214 10.74 -2.22 3.08
CA GLN A 214 10.86 -1.40 1.88
C GLN A 214 9.83 -1.85 0.83
N THR A 215 9.02 -0.91 0.37
CA THR A 215 7.87 -1.21 -0.51
C THR A 215 8.26 -1.57 -1.95
N ASN A 216 9.52 -1.33 -2.33
CA ASN A 216 10.10 -1.78 -3.58
C ASN A 216 11.30 -2.69 -3.27
N THR A 217 11.04 -4.00 -3.17
CA THR A 217 12.04 -5.02 -2.82
C THR A 217 13.25 -4.97 -3.75
N LYS A 218 13.03 -4.86 -5.07
CA LYS A 218 14.13 -4.88 -6.06
C LYS A 218 15.00 -3.62 -6.03
N SER A 219 14.42 -2.47 -5.72
CA SER A 219 15.23 -1.26 -5.47
C SER A 219 15.95 -1.32 -4.13
N ALA A 220 15.35 -1.93 -3.11
CA ALA A 220 16.01 -2.13 -1.82
C ALA A 220 17.25 -3.01 -1.95
N GLU A 221 17.21 -4.09 -2.76
CA GLU A 221 18.38 -4.92 -3.06
C GLU A 221 19.53 -4.09 -3.65
N ARG A 222 19.25 -3.19 -4.59
CA ARG A 222 20.26 -2.28 -5.15
C ARG A 222 20.82 -1.32 -4.12
N LEU A 223 19.93 -0.71 -3.31
CA LEU A 223 20.32 0.21 -2.25
C LEU A 223 21.25 -0.47 -1.24
N TYR A 224 20.87 -1.67 -0.78
CA TYR A 224 21.66 -2.40 0.21
C TYR A 224 22.95 -2.95 -0.36
N SER A 225 22.98 -3.36 -1.63
CA SER A 225 24.22 -3.74 -2.31
C SER A 225 25.19 -2.57 -2.35
N LYS A 226 24.73 -1.37 -2.78
CA LYS A 226 25.57 -0.17 -2.82
C LYS A 226 26.07 0.25 -1.44
N ALA A 227 25.25 0.12 -0.41
CA ALA A 227 25.65 0.45 0.97
C ALA A 227 26.67 -0.53 1.58
N ARG A 228 26.86 -1.71 0.98
CA ARG A 228 27.86 -2.73 1.41
C ARG A 228 29.21 -2.61 0.70
N GLU A 229 29.30 -1.87 -0.39
CA GLU A 229 30.55 -1.52 -1.09
C GLU A 229 31.42 -0.58 -0.25
#